data_2c8b3324dc5a7a6a241825f5fce0b4ab
#
_entry.id   2c8b3324dc5a7a6a241825f5fce0b4ab
#
_cell.length_a   1.000
_cell.length_b   1.000
_cell.length_c   1.000
_cell.angle_alpha   90.00
_cell.angle_beta   90.00
_cell.angle_gamma   90.00
#
_symmetry.space_group_name_H-M   'P 1'
#
loop_
_entity.id
_entity.type
_entity.pdbx_description
1 polymer ?
#
loop_
_entity_poly.entity_id
_entity_poly.type
_entity_poly.pdbx_seq_one_letter_code
_entity_poly.pdbx_strand_id
1 'polypeptide(L)'
;MSKNISKITLNFNHALSDLMDLLRVEGITGYEKNIANLVIKKLIKIGIPKNNIFFDKANKKIPLETQTGNLIVKLPGTIKGRRKLFSTHLDTVSLCAGSVPKIVGNRIIASGNTALGADNRGGVACLISMLTYIMKNKIAHKPMTILFTVREESGLWGARKANKEDLG
;
A
#
# COMPACT_ATOMS: atom_id res chain seq x y z
N MET A 1 34.01 -6.78 12.72
CA MET A 1 33.34 -5.50 13.12
C MET A 1 31.86 -5.75 13.22
N SER A 2 31.34 -5.98 14.40
CA SER A 2 29.88 -6.12 14.65
C SER A 2 29.22 -4.77 14.40
N LYS A 3 28.45 -4.63 13.31
CA LYS A 3 27.59 -3.45 13.11
C LYS A 3 26.54 -3.49 14.21
N ASN A 4 26.58 -2.53 15.13
CA ASN A 4 25.49 -2.23 16.04
C ASN A 4 24.22 -2.09 15.20
N ILE A 5 23.37 -3.10 15.19
CA ILE A 5 22.02 -3.00 14.70
C ILE A 5 21.30 -2.13 15.71
N SER A 6 21.25 -0.82 15.46
CA SER A 6 20.43 0.10 16.25
C SER A 6 19.02 -0.50 16.36
N LYS A 7 18.53 -0.63 17.59
CA LYS A 7 17.22 -1.21 17.89
C LYS A 7 16.17 -0.49 17.04
N ILE A 8 15.55 -1.22 16.11
CA ILE A 8 14.48 -0.67 15.27
C ILE A 8 13.33 -0.32 16.20
N THR A 9 13.06 0.97 16.37
CA THR A 9 11.92 1.46 17.13
C THR A 9 10.85 1.93 16.15
N LEU A 10 9.83 1.11 15.95
CA LEU A 10 8.66 1.48 15.16
C LEU A 10 7.72 2.35 16.00
N ASN A 11 7.20 3.41 15.42
CA ASN A 11 6.15 4.21 16.05
C ASN A 11 4.80 3.52 15.84
N PHE A 12 4.42 2.68 16.78
CA PHE A 12 3.18 1.92 16.73
C PHE A 12 1.93 2.82 16.60
N ASN A 13 1.90 3.94 17.34
CA ASN A 13 0.75 4.86 17.26
C ASN A 13 0.60 5.47 15.87
N HIS A 14 1.69 5.77 15.19
CA HIS A 14 1.64 6.27 13.81
C HIS A 14 1.17 5.19 12.85
N ALA A 15 1.66 3.96 12.99
CA ALA A 15 1.25 2.83 12.16
C ALA A 15 -0.25 2.50 12.36
N LEU A 16 -0.72 2.54 13.62
CA LEU A 16 -2.13 2.35 13.95
C LEU A 16 -3.01 3.47 13.35
N SER A 17 -2.57 4.73 13.46
CA SER A 17 -3.28 5.85 12.84
C SER A 17 -3.37 5.70 11.32
N ASP A 18 -2.28 5.30 10.65
CA ASP A 18 -2.27 5.05 9.22
C ASP A 18 -3.24 3.92 8.83
N LEU A 19 -3.25 2.83 9.59
CA LEU A 19 -4.18 1.72 9.36
C LEU A 19 -5.63 2.17 9.54
N MET A 20 -5.95 2.91 10.59
CA MET A 20 -7.31 3.42 10.84
C MET A 20 -7.78 4.35 9.73
N ASP A 21 -6.90 5.20 9.19
CA ASP A 21 -7.22 6.05 8.04
C ASP A 21 -7.52 5.21 6.78
N LEU A 22 -6.68 4.19 6.51
CA LEU A 22 -6.85 3.29 5.36
C LEU A 22 -8.16 2.49 5.44
N LEU A 23 -8.52 2.04 6.64
CA LEU A 23 -9.76 1.28 6.87
C LEU A 23 -11.03 2.13 6.70
N ARG A 24 -10.95 3.46 6.88
CA ARG A 24 -12.09 4.38 6.72
C ARG A 24 -12.36 4.73 5.26
N VAL A 25 -11.38 4.56 4.37
CA VAL A 25 -11.52 4.95 2.97
C VAL A 25 -12.03 3.78 2.16
N GLU A 26 -13.17 3.98 1.52
CA GLU A 26 -13.74 3.01 0.62
C GLU A 26 -12.85 2.75 -0.60
N GLY A 27 -12.81 1.52 -1.04
CA GLY A 27 -12.02 1.06 -2.17
C GLY A 27 -12.29 -0.42 -2.41
N ILE A 28 -13.55 -0.74 -2.73
CA ILE A 28 -13.92 -2.09 -3.13
C ILE A 28 -13.36 -2.41 -4.51
N THR A 29 -13.30 -3.69 -4.84
CA THR A 29 -12.70 -4.18 -6.10
C THR A 29 -13.28 -3.46 -7.32
N GLY A 30 -12.43 -2.84 -8.13
CA GLY A 30 -12.75 -2.00 -9.28
C GLY A 30 -12.91 -0.51 -8.98
N TYR A 31 -13.08 -0.13 -7.71
CA TYR A 31 -13.32 1.26 -7.27
C TYR A 31 -12.21 1.78 -6.35
N GLU A 32 -10.96 1.49 -6.70
CA GLU A 32 -9.78 1.73 -5.85
C GLU A 32 -9.26 3.18 -5.88
N LYS A 33 -9.84 4.08 -6.66
CA LYS A 33 -9.33 5.44 -6.86
C LYS A 33 -9.15 6.23 -5.55
N ASN A 34 -10.11 6.14 -4.65
CA ASN A 34 -10.08 6.91 -3.39
C ASN A 34 -8.98 6.41 -2.47
N ILE A 35 -8.86 5.11 -2.30
CA ILE A 35 -7.79 4.52 -1.48
C ILE A 35 -6.41 4.74 -2.09
N ALA A 36 -6.26 4.64 -3.41
CA ALA A 36 -5.01 4.94 -4.09
C ALA A 36 -4.58 6.40 -3.85
N ASN A 37 -5.51 7.35 -3.93
CA ASN A 37 -5.25 8.76 -3.64
C ASN A 37 -4.81 8.99 -2.19
N LEU A 38 -5.39 8.29 -1.22
CA LEU A 38 -4.95 8.35 0.17
C LEU A 38 -3.53 7.81 0.33
N VAL A 39 -3.23 6.67 -0.28
CA VAL A 39 -1.88 6.08 -0.27
C VAL A 39 -0.86 7.06 -0.87
N ILE A 40 -1.16 7.66 -2.03
CA ILE A 40 -0.31 8.67 -2.66
C ILE A 40 -0.05 9.84 -1.71
N LYS A 41 -1.08 10.39 -1.07
CA LYS A 41 -0.94 11.48 -0.09
C LYS A 41 -0.01 11.10 1.07
N LYS A 42 -0.16 9.90 1.63
CA LYS A 42 0.69 9.40 2.72
C LYS A 42 2.14 9.22 2.25
N LEU A 43 2.36 8.68 1.06
CA LEU A 43 3.70 8.50 0.48
C LEU A 43 4.42 9.83 0.23
N ILE A 44 3.73 10.83 -0.32
CA ILE A 44 4.30 12.18 -0.50
C ILE A 44 4.63 12.82 0.86
N LYS A 45 3.75 12.68 1.85
CA LYS A 45 3.96 13.23 3.21
C LYS A 45 5.21 12.69 3.89
N ILE A 46 5.61 11.46 3.61
CA ILE A 46 6.85 10.87 4.16
C ILE A 46 8.10 11.19 3.34
N GLY A 47 7.96 12.01 2.28
CA GLY A 47 9.09 12.51 1.49
C GLY A 47 9.39 11.71 0.22
N ILE A 48 8.50 10.84 -0.23
CA ILE A 48 8.67 10.18 -1.54
C ILE A 48 8.32 11.18 -2.65
N PRO A 49 9.24 11.43 -3.60
CA PRO A 49 8.99 12.37 -4.69
C PRO A 49 7.80 11.94 -5.55
N LYS A 50 6.96 12.89 -5.93
CA LYS A 50 5.73 12.62 -6.72
C LYS A 50 6.02 11.92 -8.05
N ASN A 51 7.14 12.24 -8.70
CA ASN A 51 7.56 11.60 -9.96
C ASN A 51 8.01 10.13 -9.81
N ASN A 52 8.19 9.67 -8.58
CA ASN A 52 8.46 8.25 -8.27
C ASN A 52 7.18 7.44 -8.07
N ILE A 53 6.01 8.08 -8.13
CA ILE A 53 4.70 7.48 -7.86
C ILE A 53 3.84 7.63 -9.12
N PHE A 54 3.36 6.53 -9.68
CA PHE A 54 2.55 6.55 -10.90
C PHE A 54 1.60 5.36 -10.98
N PHE A 55 0.60 5.47 -11.83
CA PHE A 55 -0.27 4.35 -12.19
C PHE A 55 0.25 3.68 -13.47
N ASP A 56 0.23 2.36 -13.51
CA ASP A 56 0.40 1.63 -14.76
C ASP A 56 -0.90 1.67 -15.61
N LYS A 57 -0.90 0.95 -16.72
CA LYS A 57 -2.05 0.86 -17.62
C LYS A 57 -2.80 -0.48 -17.51
N ALA A 58 -2.69 -1.18 -16.36
CA ALA A 58 -3.33 -2.48 -16.17
C ALA A 58 -4.85 -2.41 -16.35
N ASN A 59 -5.50 -1.33 -15.87
CA ASN A 59 -6.94 -1.13 -16.02
C ASN A 59 -7.44 -1.15 -17.48
N LYS A 60 -6.61 -0.75 -18.44
CA LYS A 60 -6.95 -0.80 -19.87
C LYS A 60 -6.92 -2.22 -20.46
N LYS A 61 -6.31 -3.16 -19.74
CA LYS A 61 -6.15 -4.56 -20.15
C LYS A 61 -7.03 -5.52 -19.34
N ILE A 62 -7.66 -5.02 -18.28
CA ILE A 62 -8.60 -5.78 -17.45
C ILE A 62 -9.97 -5.74 -18.12
N PRO A 63 -10.65 -6.90 -18.32
CA PRO A 63 -11.94 -6.95 -19.00
C PRO A 63 -13.12 -6.45 -18.17
N LEU A 64 -12.87 -6.06 -16.91
CA LEU A 64 -13.85 -5.57 -15.97
C LEU A 64 -13.63 -4.08 -15.73
N GLU A 65 -14.69 -3.32 -15.48
CA GLU A 65 -14.60 -1.89 -15.15
C GLU A 65 -13.64 -1.68 -13.98
N THR A 66 -12.61 -0.87 -14.18
CA THR A 66 -11.56 -0.64 -13.19
C THR A 66 -11.11 0.82 -13.27
N GLN A 67 -11.29 1.56 -12.19
CA GLN A 67 -11.09 3.01 -12.16
C GLN A 67 -9.64 3.44 -12.38
N THR A 68 -8.67 2.63 -11.90
CA THR A 68 -7.23 2.96 -12.00
C THR A 68 -6.41 1.74 -12.39
N GLY A 69 -5.20 1.95 -12.89
CA GLY A 69 -4.18 0.90 -12.95
C GLY A 69 -3.61 0.58 -11.57
N ASN A 70 -2.64 -0.31 -11.51
CA ASN A 70 -1.87 -0.54 -10.29
C ASN A 70 -1.09 0.73 -9.92
N LEU A 71 -1.02 1.03 -8.63
CA LEU A 71 -0.18 2.12 -8.13
C LEU A 71 1.23 1.58 -7.90
N ILE A 72 2.21 2.22 -8.53
CA ILE A 72 3.61 1.82 -8.49
C ILE A 72 4.44 2.94 -7.86
N VAL A 73 5.36 2.55 -6.97
CA VAL A 73 6.37 3.44 -6.40
C VAL A 73 7.75 2.89 -6.72
N LYS A 74 8.56 3.66 -7.46
CA LYS A 74 9.94 3.29 -7.78
C LYS A 74 10.92 4.13 -6.97
N LEU A 75 11.65 3.50 -6.07
CA LEU A 75 12.70 4.16 -5.31
C LEU A 75 14.06 3.78 -5.86
N PRO A 76 14.94 4.73 -6.21
CA PRO A 76 16.33 4.47 -6.44
C PRO A 76 16.98 3.98 -5.15
N GLY A 77 17.95 3.08 -5.26
CA GLY A 77 18.70 2.66 -4.07
C GLY A 77 19.66 3.74 -3.60
N THR A 78 19.94 3.78 -2.32
CA THR A 78 21.05 4.54 -1.74
C THR A 78 22.35 3.70 -1.71
N ILE A 79 22.22 2.39 -1.93
CA ILE A 79 23.33 1.44 -2.13
C ILE A 79 23.07 0.59 -3.37
N LYS A 80 24.16 0.11 -4.01
CA LYS A 80 24.07 -0.78 -5.17
C LYS A 80 23.46 -2.13 -4.81
N GLY A 81 22.73 -2.74 -5.74
CA GLY A 81 22.22 -4.10 -5.61
C GLY A 81 20.98 -4.34 -6.47
N ARG A 82 20.55 -5.60 -6.49
CA ARG A 82 19.34 -6.01 -7.23
C ARG A 82 18.11 -5.32 -6.62
N ARG A 83 17.23 -4.84 -7.49
CA ARG A 83 15.94 -4.25 -7.11
C ARG A 83 15.10 -5.27 -6.34
N LYS A 84 14.41 -4.80 -5.32
CA LYS A 84 13.44 -5.60 -4.55
C LYS A 84 12.03 -5.15 -4.90
N LEU A 85 11.15 -6.10 -5.13
CA LEU A 85 9.73 -5.88 -5.33
C LEU A 85 8.98 -6.26 -4.06
N PHE A 86 8.12 -5.33 -3.58
CA PHE A 86 7.14 -5.58 -2.52
C PHE A 86 5.75 -5.35 -3.11
N SER A 87 4.83 -6.24 -2.82
CA SER A 87 3.47 -6.14 -3.36
C SER A 87 2.42 -6.32 -2.29
N THR A 88 1.31 -5.62 -2.45
CA THR A 88 0.05 -5.76 -1.72
C THR A 88 -1.07 -5.29 -2.62
N HIS A 89 -2.35 -5.49 -2.24
CA HIS A 89 -3.46 -4.96 -3.02
C HIS A 89 -4.19 -3.82 -2.32
N LEU A 90 -4.87 -2.99 -3.13
CA LEU A 90 -5.64 -1.84 -2.66
C LEU A 90 -7.10 -2.17 -2.39
N ASP A 91 -7.65 -3.07 -3.18
CA ASP A 91 -9.07 -3.38 -3.11
C ASP A 91 -9.44 -4.21 -1.88
N THR A 92 -10.70 -4.19 -1.60
CA THR A 92 -11.36 -5.03 -0.60
C THR A 92 -12.60 -5.65 -1.24
N VAL A 93 -13.14 -6.69 -0.63
CA VAL A 93 -14.43 -7.26 -1.03
C VAL A 93 -15.57 -6.26 -0.86
N SER A 94 -16.64 -6.41 -1.62
CA SER A 94 -17.79 -5.48 -1.59
C SER A 94 -18.45 -5.37 -0.22
N LEU A 95 -18.38 -6.41 0.62
CA LEU A 95 -18.90 -6.40 1.98
C LEU A 95 -18.20 -5.36 2.89
N CYS A 96 -17.07 -4.80 2.47
CA CYS A 96 -16.37 -3.73 3.19
C CYS A 96 -16.91 -2.32 2.88
N ALA A 97 -17.82 -2.17 1.92
CA ALA A 97 -18.41 -0.87 1.60
C ALA A 97 -19.06 -0.26 2.83
N GLY A 98 -18.77 1.02 3.10
CA GLY A 98 -19.30 1.74 4.26
C GLY A 98 -18.74 1.27 5.62
N SER A 99 -17.65 0.49 5.64
CA SER A 99 -17.06 0.03 6.91
C SER A 99 -16.58 1.18 7.78
N VAL A 100 -16.96 1.15 9.05
CA VAL A 100 -16.52 2.12 10.06
C VAL A 100 -15.66 1.37 11.10
N PRO A 101 -14.33 1.49 11.02
CA PRO A 101 -13.45 0.81 11.96
C PRO A 101 -13.46 1.47 13.32
N LYS A 102 -13.48 0.67 14.38
CA LYS A 102 -13.28 1.13 15.76
C LYS A 102 -12.38 0.22 16.56
N ILE A 103 -11.69 0.79 17.55
CA ILE A 103 -10.84 0.04 18.46
C ILE A 103 -11.67 -0.39 19.67
N VAL A 104 -11.65 -1.69 19.98
CA VAL A 104 -12.31 -2.27 21.15
C VAL A 104 -11.28 -3.14 21.87
N GLY A 105 -10.83 -2.68 23.02
CA GLY A 105 -9.71 -3.33 23.73
C GLY A 105 -8.45 -3.35 22.85
N ASN A 106 -7.93 -4.53 22.57
CA ASN A 106 -6.74 -4.75 21.74
C ASN A 106 -7.07 -5.14 20.29
N ARG A 107 -8.31 -4.93 19.82
CA ARG A 107 -8.77 -5.32 18.49
C ARG A 107 -9.32 -4.12 17.73
N ILE A 108 -9.20 -4.19 16.41
CA ILE A 108 -9.92 -3.30 15.49
C ILE A 108 -11.05 -4.11 14.90
N ILE A 109 -12.26 -3.61 14.97
CA ILE A 109 -13.47 -4.25 14.45
C ILE A 109 -14.21 -3.29 13.52
N ALA A 110 -15.01 -3.82 12.61
CA ALA A 110 -16.01 -3.03 11.89
C ALA A 110 -17.22 -2.77 12.81
N SER A 111 -17.81 -1.58 12.73
CA SER A 111 -19.12 -1.32 13.31
C SER A 111 -20.20 -1.65 12.29
N GLY A 112 -21.29 -2.27 12.73
CA GLY A 112 -22.40 -2.66 11.86
C GLY A 112 -22.15 -4.00 11.15
N ASN A 113 -22.85 -4.22 10.04
CA ASN A 113 -22.89 -5.49 9.31
C ASN A 113 -21.91 -5.52 8.12
N THR A 114 -20.75 -4.87 8.24
CA THR A 114 -19.72 -4.87 7.19
C THR A 114 -18.51 -5.68 7.60
N ALA A 115 -17.73 -6.14 6.61
CA ALA A 115 -16.37 -6.61 6.88
C ALA A 115 -15.44 -5.42 7.15
N LEU A 116 -14.33 -5.67 7.85
CA LEU A 116 -13.38 -4.62 8.25
C LEU A 116 -12.51 -4.14 7.08
N GLY A 117 -12.17 -5.01 6.15
CA GLY A 117 -11.23 -4.73 5.06
C GLY A 117 -9.75 -4.78 5.50
N ALA A 118 -9.44 -5.49 6.58
CA ALA A 118 -8.05 -5.67 7.03
C ALA A 118 -7.20 -6.38 5.96
N ASP A 119 -7.81 -7.24 5.19
CA ASP A 119 -7.31 -7.77 3.91
C ASP A 119 -7.68 -6.79 2.77
N ASN A 120 -6.73 -6.06 2.15
CA ASN A 120 -5.33 -6.04 2.60
C ASN A 120 -4.86 -4.64 3.05
N ARG A 121 -5.73 -3.84 3.74
CA ARG A 121 -5.33 -2.55 4.33
C ARG A 121 -4.18 -2.71 5.33
N GLY A 122 -4.10 -3.88 6.00
CA GLY A 122 -2.98 -4.23 6.87
C GLY A 122 -1.65 -4.27 6.13
N GLY A 123 -1.60 -4.95 4.99
CA GLY A 123 -0.42 -4.99 4.12
C GLY A 123 -0.03 -3.60 3.60
N VAL A 124 -1.02 -2.78 3.19
CA VAL A 124 -0.78 -1.38 2.77
C VAL A 124 -0.16 -0.58 3.92
N ALA A 125 -0.72 -0.67 5.14
CA ALA A 125 -0.19 0.02 6.31
C ALA A 125 1.23 -0.43 6.67
N CYS A 126 1.54 -1.73 6.57
CA CYS A 126 2.88 -2.27 6.79
C CYS A 126 3.90 -1.67 5.80
N LEU A 127 3.57 -1.60 4.50
CA LEU A 127 4.47 -1.02 3.50
C LEU A 127 4.67 0.49 3.71
N ILE A 128 3.62 1.24 4.05
CA ILE A 128 3.74 2.66 4.39
C ILE A 128 4.62 2.84 5.64
N SER A 129 4.44 2.02 6.67
CA SER A 129 5.25 2.09 7.90
C SER A 129 6.71 1.76 7.62
N MET A 130 7.00 0.74 6.81
CA MET A 130 8.35 0.41 6.37
C MET A 130 9.00 1.59 5.64
N LEU A 131 8.30 2.18 4.66
CA LEU A 131 8.80 3.31 3.90
C LEU A 131 8.99 4.54 4.81
N THR A 132 8.07 4.79 5.73
CA THR A 132 8.18 5.86 6.73
C THR A 132 9.46 5.72 7.55
N TYR A 133 9.74 4.51 8.00
CA TYR A 133 10.95 4.22 8.78
C TYR A 133 12.22 4.46 7.95
N ILE A 134 12.26 3.94 6.72
CA ILE A 134 13.39 4.08 5.79
C ILE A 134 13.67 5.57 5.51
N MET A 135 12.63 6.33 5.14
CA MET A 135 12.77 7.73 4.75
C MET A 135 13.17 8.63 5.94
N LYS A 136 12.49 8.50 7.08
CA LYS A 136 12.77 9.32 8.28
C LYS A 136 14.15 9.07 8.85
N ASN A 137 14.60 7.82 8.87
CA ASN A 137 15.90 7.46 9.46
C ASN A 137 17.01 7.39 8.42
N LYS A 138 16.76 7.77 7.16
CA LYS A 138 17.74 7.74 6.05
C LYS A 138 18.45 6.39 5.95
N ILE A 139 17.68 5.31 6.08
CA ILE A 139 18.22 3.94 6.07
C ILE A 139 18.77 3.63 4.67
N ALA A 140 20.00 3.15 4.63
CA ALA A 140 20.61 2.69 3.39
C ALA A 140 19.85 1.48 2.84
N HIS A 141 19.39 1.58 1.59
CA HIS A 141 18.58 0.54 0.97
C HIS A 141 18.94 0.33 -0.51
N LYS A 142 18.76 -0.89 -1.00
CA LYS A 142 18.84 -1.22 -2.43
C LYS A 142 17.65 -0.62 -3.18
N PRO A 143 17.73 -0.49 -4.54
CA PRO A 143 16.57 -0.09 -5.32
C PRO A 143 15.36 -0.96 -4.99
N MET A 144 14.18 -0.33 -4.88
CA MET A 144 12.94 -1.06 -4.61
C MET A 144 11.78 -0.52 -5.45
N THR A 145 10.85 -1.42 -5.74
CA THR A 145 9.55 -1.13 -6.31
C THR A 145 8.49 -1.59 -5.34
N ILE A 146 7.51 -0.72 -5.07
CA ILE A 146 6.32 -1.09 -4.32
C ILE A 146 5.16 -1.13 -5.31
N LEU A 147 4.47 -2.24 -5.36
CA LEU A 147 3.33 -2.48 -6.23
C LEU A 147 2.07 -2.63 -5.38
N PHE A 148 1.14 -1.70 -5.54
CA PHE A 148 -0.19 -1.78 -4.96
C PHE A 148 -1.16 -2.17 -6.08
N THR A 149 -1.60 -3.42 -6.09
CA THR A 149 -2.45 -3.94 -7.16
C THR A 149 -3.90 -3.56 -6.96
N VAL A 150 -4.65 -3.56 -8.07
CA VAL A 150 -6.10 -3.41 -8.11
C VAL A 150 -6.74 -4.75 -8.43
N ARG A 151 -8.02 -4.94 -8.06
CA ARG A 151 -8.80 -6.14 -8.40
C ARG A 151 -8.12 -7.46 -8.04
N GLU A 152 -7.52 -7.52 -6.86
CA GLU A 152 -6.99 -8.77 -6.32
C GLU A 152 -8.14 -9.72 -6.00
N GLU A 153 -9.15 -9.23 -5.29
CA GLU A 153 -10.32 -9.96 -4.76
C GLU A 153 -11.23 -10.54 -5.86
N SER A 154 -11.09 -10.06 -7.10
CA SER A 154 -11.84 -10.57 -8.26
C SER A 154 -11.00 -11.45 -9.19
N GLY A 155 -9.84 -11.94 -8.73
CA GLY A 155 -9.01 -12.90 -9.46
C GLY A 155 -7.63 -12.39 -9.88
N LEU A 156 -6.97 -11.58 -9.05
CA LEU A 156 -5.59 -11.11 -9.23
C LEU A 156 -5.39 -10.28 -10.52
N TRP A 157 -6.44 -9.62 -11.00
CA TRP A 157 -6.40 -8.98 -12.31
C TRP A 157 -5.30 -7.92 -12.45
N GLY A 158 -5.12 -7.08 -11.45
CA GLY A 158 -4.07 -6.05 -11.46
C GLY A 158 -2.68 -6.67 -11.60
N ALA A 159 -2.38 -7.71 -10.81
CA ALA A 159 -1.10 -8.40 -10.87
C ALA A 159 -0.89 -9.11 -12.22
N ARG A 160 -1.92 -9.80 -12.74
CA ARG A 160 -1.86 -10.49 -14.05
C ARG A 160 -1.64 -9.53 -15.23
N LYS A 161 -2.07 -8.28 -15.13
CA LYS A 161 -1.97 -7.26 -16.18
C LYS A 161 -0.88 -6.22 -15.93
N ALA A 162 -0.12 -6.35 -14.85
CA ALA A 162 1.02 -5.48 -14.55
C ALA A 162 2.07 -5.57 -15.67
N ASN A 163 2.66 -4.43 -16.02
CA ASN A 163 3.74 -4.39 -16.99
C ASN A 163 5.08 -4.68 -16.27
N LYS A 164 5.80 -5.70 -16.73
CA LYS A 164 7.09 -6.09 -16.13
C LYS A 164 8.13 -4.96 -16.19
N GLU A 165 8.13 -4.16 -17.26
CA GLU A 165 9.04 -3.03 -17.43
C GLU A 165 8.83 -1.94 -16.37
N ASP A 166 7.60 -1.80 -15.90
CA ASP A 166 7.27 -0.86 -14.81
C ASP A 166 7.75 -1.37 -13.44
N LEU A 167 8.08 -2.63 -13.33
CA LEU A 167 8.53 -3.21 -12.05
C LEU A 167 10.04 -3.18 -11.87
N GLY A 168 10.82 -3.06 -12.93
CA GLY A 168 12.27 -2.85 -12.89
C GLY A 168 13.12 -3.97 -13.38
#